data_2f6a29e105001b1703dea825c89162d9
#
_entry.id   2f6a29e105001b1703dea825c89162d9
#
_cell.length_a   1.000
_cell.length_b   1.000
_cell.length_c   1.000
_cell.angle_alpha   90.00
_cell.angle_beta   90.00
_cell.angle_gamma   90.00
#
_symmetry.space_group_name_H-M   'P 1'
#
loop_
_entity.id
_entity.type
_entity.pdbx_description
1 polymer ?
#
loop_
_entity_poly.entity_id
_entity_poly.type
_entity_poly.pdbx_seq_one_letter_code
_entity_poly.pdbx_strand_id
1 'polypeptide(L)'
;MCLAIPGRIVEFVDGQPHLATIEVSGVRRKVNIDLLREDGLELSDWVLIQVGFAMSKISPEHADEQIRLLTMLGEESEAVRELEGYQFG
;
A
#
# COMPACT_ATOMS: atom_id res chain seq x y z
N MET A 1 6.02 15.78 -4.10
CA MET A 1 6.71 14.55 -4.53
C MET A 1 6.03 13.34 -3.90
N CYS A 2 5.65 12.39 -4.71
CA CYS A 2 4.98 11.18 -4.21
C CYS A 2 5.98 10.18 -3.66
N LEU A 3 5.68 9.67 -2.47
CA LEU A 3 6.49 8.64 -1.83
C LEU A 3 5.90 7.27 -2.14
N ALA A 4 6.76 6.27 -2.32
CA ALA A 4 6.32 4.90 -2.37
C ALA A 4 6.08 4.44 -0.92
N ILE A 5 4.86 4.00 -0.64
CA ILE A 5 4.42 3.67 0.71
C ILE A 5 4.23 2.16 0.82
N PRO A 6 4.91 1.49 1.75
CA PRO A 6 4.67 0.07 1.96
C PRO A 6 3.34 -0.14 2.68
N GLY A 7 2.52 -1.03 2.15
CA GLY A 7 1.24 -1.36 2.75
C GLY A 7 0.99 -2.86 2.70
N ARG A 8 0.17 -3.35 3.61
CA ARG A 8 -0.16 -4.77 3.70
C ARG A 8 -1.59 -5.02 3.25
N ILE A 9 -1.77 -6.01 2.40
CA ILE A 9 -3.10 -6.40 1.93
C ILE A 9 -3.85 -7.06 3.08
N VAL A 10 -4.99 -6.48 3.47
CA VAL A 10 -5.81 -7.03 4.55
C VAL A 10 -7.15 -7.60 4.04
N GLU A 11 -7.58 -7.20 2.85
CA GLU A 11 -8.84 -7.68 2.28
C GLU A 11 -8.87 -7.44 0.78
N PHE A 12 -9.49 -8.37 0.05
CA PHE A 12 -9.81 -8.16 -1.36
C PHE A 12 -11.27 -7.72 -1.44
N VAL A 13 -11.55 -6.74 -2.29
CA VAL A 13 -12.89 -6.16 -2.40
C VAL A 13 -13.77 -7.04 -3.28
N ASP A 14 -14.88 -7.54 -2.72
CA ASP A 14 -15.83 -8.36 -3.45
C ASP A 14 -16.46 -7.60 -4.61
N GLY A 15 -16.52 -8.25 -5.78
CA GLY A 15 -17.10 -7.64 -6.97
C GLY A 15 -16.21 -6.62 -7.66
N GLN A 16 -15.03 -6.34 -7.10
CA GLN A 16 -14.09 -5.38 -7.66
C GLN A 16 -12.66 -5.97 -7.62
N PRO A 17 -12.36 -6.92 -8.52
CA PRO A 17 -11.06 -7.63 -8.46
C PRO A 17 -9.84 -6.75 -8.66
N HIS A 18 -10.03 -5.54 -9.15
CA HIS A 18 -8.93 -4.58 -9.33
C HIS A 18 -8.62 -3.78 -8.07
N LEU A 19 -9.37 -3.99 -6.99
CA LEU A 19 -9.16 -3.24 -5.75
C LEU A 19 -8.87 -4.20 -4.58
N ALA A 20 -8.03 -3.72 -3.68
CA ALA A 20 -7.79 -4.40 -2.41
C ALA A 20 -7.72 -3.36 -1.30
N THR A 21 -8.09 -3.77 -0.10
CA THR A 21 -7.93 -2.90 1.07
C THR A 21 -6.53 -3.10 1.62
N ILE A 22 -5.80 -2.01 1.72
CA ILE A 22 -4.42 -2.00 2.18
C ILE A 22 -4.35 -1.24 3.49
N GLU A 23 -3.54 -1.73 4.42
CA GLU A 23 -3.30 -1.08 5.70
C GLU A 23 -1.91 -0.46 5.73
N VAL A 24 -1.84 0.82 6.10
CA VAL A 24 -0.59 1.56 6.30
C VAL A 24 -0.70 2.27 7.64
N SER A 25 0.15 1.90 8.60
CA SER A 25 0.18 2.54 9.92
C SER A 25 -1.21 2.65 10.58
N GLY A 26 -2.00 1.60 10.47
CA GLY A 26 -3.35 1.55 11.05
C GLY A 26 -4.43 2.20 10.22
N VAL A 27 -4.08 2.80 9.10
CA VAL A 27 -5.04 3.42 8.18
C VAL A 27 -5.33 2.45 7.04
N ARG A 28 -6.61 2.20 6.76
CA ARG A 28 -7.03 1.29 5.70
C ARG A 28 -7.65 2.06 4.54
N ARG A 29 -7.21 1.75 3.34
CA ARG A 29 -7.71 2.37 2.11
C ARG A 29 -7.78 1.35 0.99
N LYS A 30 -8.70 1.58 0.06
CA LYS A 30 -8.78 0.77 -1.16
C LYS A 30 -7.71 1.26 -2.13
N VAL A 31 -6.97 0.32 -2.69
CA VAL A 31 -5.87 0.61 -3.59
C VAL A 31 -6.03 -0.25 -4.83
N ASN A 32 -5.70 0.30 -5.99
CA ASN A 32 -5.77 -0.42 -7.25
C ASN A 32 -4.60 -1.40 -7.35
N ILE A 33 -4.90 -2.67 -7.60
CA ILE A 33 -3.90 -3.74 -7.67
C ILE A 33 -3.78 -4.35 -9.06
N ASP A 34 -4.35 -3.71 -10.07
CA ASP A 34 -4.32 -4.23 -11.45
C ASP A 34 -2.92 -4.52 -11.96
N LEU A 35 -1.95 -3.68 -11.61
CA LEU A 35 -0.58 -3.85 -12.07
C LEU A 35 0.07 -5.12 -11.52
N LEU A 36 -0.43 -5.66 -10.41
CA LEU A 36 0.15 -6.81 -9.74
C LEU A 36 -0.72 -8.06 -9.79
N ARG A 37 -1.81 -8.04 -10.53
CA ARG A 37 -2.75 -9.17 -10.57
C ARG A 37 -2.07 -10.46 -11.03
N GLU A 38 -1.16 -10.36 -11.97
CA GLU A 38 -0.45 -11.53 -12.50
C GLU A 38 0.61 -12.07 -11.54
N ASP A 39 0.97 -11.29 -10.54
CA ASP A 39 1.98 -11.70 -9.56
C ASP A 39 1.42 -12.58 -8.44
N GLY A 40 0.12 -12.85 -8.46
CA GLY A 40 -0.50 -13.73 -7.48
C GLY A 40 -0.53 -13.17 -6.08
N LEU A 41 -1.18 -12.02 -5.90
CA LEU A 41 -1.29 -11.38 -4.60
C LEU A 41 -2.18 -12.19 -3.64
N GLU A 42 -1.76 -12.25 -2.38
CA GLU A 42 -2.48 -12.94 -1.33
C GLU A 42 -2.66 -12.01 -0.13
N LEU A 43 -3.55 -12.38 0.78
CA LEU A 43 -3.72 -11.65 2.03
C LEU A 43 -2.39 -11.63 2.78
N SER A 44 -2.14 -10.51 3.46
CA SER A 44 -0.90 -10.25 4.20
C SER A 44 0.33 -9.98 3.34
N ASP A 45 0.20 -9.99 2.03
CA ASP A 45 1.31 -9.60 1.15
C ASP A 45 1.59 -8.11 1.31
N TRP A 46 2.85 -7.75 1.18
CA TRP A 46 3.29 -6.36 1.23
C TRP A 46 3.51 -5.83 -0.18
N VAL A 47 3.05 -4.61 -0.40
CA VAL A 47 3.18 -3.94 -1.70
C VAL A 47 3.63 -2.50 -1.49
N LEU A 48 4.30 -1.94 -2.49
CA LEU A 48 4.63 -0.52 -2.52
C LEU A 48 3.52 0.21 -3.25
N ILE A 49 2.99 1.24 -2.62
CA ILE A 49 1.86 2.03 -3.13
C ILE A 49 2.36 3.40 -3.56
N GLN A 50 1.98 3.82 -4.75
CA GLN A 50 2.27 5.16 -5.24
C GLN A 50 1.09 5.67 -6.05
N VAL A 51 0.63 6.87 -5.74
CA VAL A 51 -0.50 7.51 -6.43
C VAL A 51 -1.77 6.64 -6.40
N GLY A 52 -1.96 5.90 -5.31
CA GLY A 52 -3.14 5.04 -5.14
C GLY A 52 -3.10 3.72 -5.88
N PHE A 53 -1.96 3.38 -6.48
CA PHE A 53 -1.76 2.11 -7.17
C PHE A 53 -0.69 1.29 -6.46
N ALA A 54 -0.93 0.00 -6.35
CA ALA A 54 0.11 -0.92 -5.90
C ALA A 54 1.06 -1.13 -7.08
N MET A 55 2.30 -0.70 -6.92
CA MET A 55 3.28 -0.69 -8.00
C MET A 55 4.16 -1.92 -8.04
N SER A 56 4.47 -2.50 -6.88
CA SER A 56 5.31 -3.69 -6.81
C SER A 56 5.04 -4.46 -5.52
N LYS A 57 5.27 -5.78 -5.59
CA LYS A 57 5.18 -6.64 -4.44
C LYS A 57 6.56 -6.67 -3.79
N ILE A 58 6.60 -6.55 -2.45
CA ILE A 58 7.87 -6.54 -1.72
C ILE A 58 7.83 -7.57 -0.60
N SER A 59 9.01 -7.93 -0.09
CA SER A 59 9.11 -8.85 1.04
C SER A 59 8.74 -8.13 2.34
N PRO A 60 8.29 -8.88 3.37
CA PRO A 60 8.01 -8.27 4.67
C PRO A 60 9.22 -7.55 5.27
N GLU A 61 10.41 -8.09 5.04
CA GLU A 61 11.65 -7.48 5.52
C GLU A 61 11.91 -6.14 4.85
N HIS A 62 11.68 -6.07 3.55
CA HIS A 62 11.85 -4.83 2.80
C HIS A 62 10.82 -3.79 3.27
N ALA A 63 9.57 -4.24 3.51
CA ALA A 63 8.52 -3.35 4.01
C ALA A 63 8.89 -2.77 5.37
N ASP A 64 9.42 -3.60 6.27
CA ASP A 64 9.84 -3.17 7.59
C ASP A 64 10.95 -2.13 7.50
N GLU A 65 11.90 -2.35 6.61
CA GLU A 65 13.00 -1.42 6.37
C GLU A 65 12.48 -0.07 5.87
N GLN A 66 11.55 -0.08 4.93
CA GLN A 66 10.95 1.15 4.41
C GLN A 66 10.19 1.92 5.47
N ILE A 67 9.44 1.21 6.29
CA ILE A 67 8.69 1.83 7.38
C ILE A 67 9.65 2.48 8.38
N ARG A 68 10.74 1.81 8.71
CA ARG A 68 11.76 2.37 9.60
C ARG A 68 12.35 3.64 9.06
N LEU A 69 12.66 3.67 7.76
CA LEU A 69 13.22 4.85 7.13
C LEU A 69 12.24 6.03 7.18
N LEU A 70 10.97 5.77 6.89
CA LEU A 70 9.94 6.81 6.95
C LEU A 70 9.81 7.35 8.37
N THR A 71 9.82 6.49 9.37
CA THR A 71 9.73 6.88 10.78
C THR A 71 10.94 7.69 11.19
N MET A 72 12.13 7.24 10.82
CA MET A 72 13.38 7.95 11.15
C MET A 72 13.44 9.33 10.54
N LEU A 73 12.90 9.49 9.36
CA LEU A 73 12.90 10.78 8.67
C LEU A 73 11.72 11.67 9.09
N GLY A 74 10.82 11.16 9.94
CA GLY A 74 9.66 11.89 10.37
C GLY A 74 8.59 12.03 9.29
N GLU A 75 8.63 11.19 8.27
CA GLU A 75 7.72 11.29 7.12
C GLU A 75 6.54 10.32 7.18
N GLU A 76 6.41 9.55 8.24
CA GLU A 76 5.31 8.60 8.37
C GLU A 76 3.95 9.28 8.28
N SER A 77 3.78 10.40 8.96
CA SER A 77 2.52 11.16 8.92
C SER A 77 2.22 11.68 7.53
N GLU A 78 3.23 12.10 6.79
CA GLU A 78 3.07 12.58 5.42
C GLU A 78 2.67 11.44 4.49
N ALA A 79 3.26 10.27 4.68
CA ALA A 79 2.93 9.09 3.88
C ALA A 79 1.46 8.70 4.07
N VAL A 80 0.98 8.70 5.30
CA VAL A 80 -0.42 8.39 5.60
C VAL A 80 -1.33 9.45 4.99
N ARG A 81 -0.97 10.72 5.10
CA ARG A 81 -1.73 11.82 4.53
C ARG A 81 -1.81 11.72 3.02
N GLU A 82 -0.72 11.36 2.39
CA GLU A 82 -0.68 11.19 0.94
C GLU A 82 -1.61 10.06 0.52
N LEU A 83 -1.60 8.96 1.25
CA LEU A 83 -2.48 7.83 0.98
C LEU A 83 -3.95 8.24 1.10
N GLU A 84 -4.30 9.03 2.11
CA GLU A 84 -5.65 9.50 2.32
C GLU A 84 -6.12 10.48 1.23
N GLY A 85 -5.18 11.15 0.57
CA GLY A 85 -5.48 12.05 -0.52
C GLY A 85 -5.94 11.36 -1.80
N TYR A 86 -5.67 10.06 -1.94
CA TYR A 86 -6.07 9.29 -3.10
C TYR A 86 -7.31 8.48 -2.79
N GLN A 87 -8.45 9.03 -3.14
CA GLN A 87 -9.73 8.39 -2.87
C GLN A 87 -10.31 7.81 -4.15
N PHE A 88 -10.70 6.55 -4.07
CA PHE A 88 -11.29 5.84 -5.19
C PHE A 88 -12.77 5.59 -4.91
N GLY A 89 -13.58 6.15 -5.72
CA GLY A 89 -15.02 5.95 -5.64
C GLY A 89 -15.75 6.91 -4.77
#